data_1672a4f88d089eb1a019ba165074c74f
#
_entry.id   1672a4f88d089eb1a019ba165074c74f
#
_cell.length_a   1.000
_cell.length_b   1.000
_cell.length_c   1.000
_cell.angle_alpha   90.00
_cell.angle_beta   90.00
_cell.angle_gamma   90.00
#
_symmetry.space_group_name_H-M   'P 1'
#
loop_
_entity.id
_entity.type
_entity.pdbx_description
1 polymer ?
#
loop_
_entity_poly.entity_id
_entity_poly.type
_entity_poly.pdbx_seq_one_letter_code
_entity_poly.pdbx_strand_id
1 'polypeptide(L)'
;METERLIIDPIRETDKADYFHNISHDKKVLETFVCQYAETIEAFDFSSYPGRRDLFAIRLKETGRLIGIILYFDENENACEIGYGIGSDYWGKGYGTEAVRCFLKYLFREKGFRSVYASFFTGNEASRRVMEKCGMRYSHFSENELTYLDIPRDLTYYRITKDGEPTLRFCTLRDCPEQMEPVARWFHSKWRVPAEAYLSCMRAYLNRETEYGWYLCLDGDQIVGGLGVIENDFHDRRDLTPNVCAVYTEEAWRGRGIAGRLLNIVVEDVRAKGVSPLYLVTDHTDFYERYGWEFLCMVCFDGEPEPSRMYIHR
;
A
#
# COMPACT_ATOMS: atom_id res chain seq x y z
N MET A 1 3.70 10.13 -26.60
CA MET A 1 4.13 8.73 -26.34
C MET A 1 3.46 7.82 -27.36
N GLU A 2 4.13 6.75 -27.79
CA GLU A 2 3.59 5.82 -28.79
C GLU A 2 3.82 4.36 -28.39
N THR A 3 2.89 3.51 -28.80
CA THR A 3 2.96 2.05 -28.66
C THR A 3 2.82 1.40 -30.04
N GLU A 4 2.58 0.10 -30.10
CA GLU A 4 2.27 -0.59 -31.36
C GLU A 4 0.97 -0.06 -32.01
N ARG A 5 -0.09 0.09 -31.21
CA ARG A 5 -1.45 0.43 -31.70
C ARG A 5 -1.95 1.80 -31.28
N LEU A 6 -1.29 2.46 -30.31
CA LEU A 6 -1.80 3.67 -29.67
C LEU A 6 -0.84 4.85 -29.80
N ILE A 7 -1.43 6.06 -29.84
CA ILE A 7 -0.77 7.34 -29.59
C ILE A 7 -1.36 7.88 -28.28
N ILE A 8 -0.48 8.30 -27.35
CA ILE A 8 -0.86 8.94 -26.09
C ILE A 8 -0.25 10.33 -26.11
N ASP A 9 -1.09 11.33 -26.29
CA ASP A 9 -0.71 12.73 -26.48
C ASP A 9 -1.68 13.68 -25.75
N PRO A 10 -1.35 14.96 -25.61
CA PRO A 10 -2.25 15.92 -24.97
C PRO A 10 -3.64 15.97 -25.62
N ILE A 11 -4.66 16.21 -24.80
CA ILE A 11 -6.04 16.45 -25.24
C ILE A 11 -6.11 17.73 -26.09
N ARG A 12 -6.86 17.69 -27.18
CA ARG A 12 -7.06 18.78 -28.13
C ARG A 12 -8.52 19.25 -28.15
N GLU A 13 -8.76 20.47 -28.57
CA GLU A 13 -10.10 21.01 -28.78
C GLU A 13 -10.98 20.10 -29.67
N THR A 14 -10.36 19.49 -30.69
CA THR A 14 -11.06 18.60 -31.63
C THR A 14 -11.51 17.28 -31.03
N ASP A 15 -11.09 16.95 -29.82
CA ASP A 15 -11.39 15.68 -29.17
C ASP A 15 -12.76 15.66 -28.47
N LYS A 16 -13.43 16.81 -28.38
CA LYS A 16 -14.68 16.94 -27.64
C LYS A 16 -15.70 15.85 -27.99
N ALA A 17 -15.90 15.57 -29.26
CA ALA A 17 -16.89 14.60 -29.71
C ALA A 17 -16.52 13.16 -29.31
N ASP A 18 -15.27 12.74 -29.57
CA ASP A 18 -14.81 11.40 -29.21
C ASP A 18 -14.76 11.21 -27.69
N TYR A 19 -14.30 12.24 -26.94
CA TYR A 19 -14.30 12.20 -25.47
C TYR A 19 -15.72 12.06 -24.91
N PHE A 20 -16.66 12.87 -25.42
CA PHE A 20 -18.05 12.80 -25.02
C PHE A 20 -18.60 11.39 -25.22
N HIS A 21 -18.49 10.85 -26.44
CA HIS A 21 -19.06 9.54 -26.77
C HIS A 21 -18.40 8.37 -26.04
N ASN A 22 -17.07 8.39 -25.92
CA ASN A 22 -16.33 7.25 -25.40
C ASN A 22 -16.11 7.29 -23.88
N ILE A 23 -16.30 8.47 -23.23
CA ILE A 23 -16.02 8.64 -21.80
C ILE A 23 -17.23 9.25 -21.07
N SER A 24 -17.57 10.51 -21.35
CA SER A 24 -18.55 11.28 -20.55
C SER A 24 -20.01 10.82 -20.72
N HIS A 25 -20.36 10.18 -21.82
CA HIS A 25 -21.72 9.70 -22.10
C HIS A 25 -21.80 8.15 -22.11
N ASP A 26 -20.69 7.47 -21.96
CA ASP A 26 -20.65 6.00 -21.88
C ASP A 26 -21.01 5.55 -20.46
N LYS A 27 -22.25 5.07 -20.25
CA LYS A 27 -22.75 4.65 -18.95
C LYS A 27 -21.91 3.56 -18.28
N LYS A 28 -21.33 2.63 -19.06
CA LYS A 28 -20.48 1.59 -18.50
C LYS A 28 -19.15 2.14 -18.00
N VAL A 29 -18.60 3.15 -18.70
CA VAL A 29 -17.40 3.86 -18.20
C VAL A 29 -17.71 4.63 -16.93
N LEU A 30 -18.85 5.33 -16.84
CA LEU A 30 -19.30 6.05 -15.67
C LEU A 30 -19.47 5.18 -14.43
N GLU A 31 -19.81 3.91 -14.58
CA GLU A 31 -19.90 2.96 -13.47
C GLU A 31 -18.54 2.60 -12.86
N THR A 32 -17.46 2.82 -13.59
CA THR A 32 -16.12 2.28 -13.26
C THR A 32 -15.01 3.32 -13.21
N PHE A 33 -15.29 4.54 -13.65
CA PHE A 33 -14.32 5.63 -13.74
C PHE A 33 -14.94 6.99 -13.39
N VAL A 34 -14.26 7.76 -12.56
CA VAL A 34 -14.71 9.10 -12.17
C VAL A 34 -14.50 10.08 -13.31
N CYS A 35 -15.57 10.51 -13.93
CA CYS A 35 -15.53 11.56 -14.95
C CYS A 35 -16.82 12.37 -14.96
N GLN A 36 -16.79 13.54 -15.60
CA GLN A 36 -17.96 14.39 -15.75
C GLN A 36 -18.96 13.71 -16.69
N TYR A 37 -20.18 13.51 -16.21
CA TYR A 37 -21.31 13.10 -17.04
C TYR A 37 -21.92 14.33 -17.74
N ALA A 38 -22.32 14.17 -18.98
CA ALA A 38 -23.18 15.11 -19.67
C ALA A 38 -24.22 14.36 -20.52
N GLU A 39 -25.44 14.83 -20.51
CA GLU A 39 -26.54 14.19 -21.24
C GLU A 39 -26.44 14.44 -22.75
N THR A 40 -25.97 15.62 -23.13
CA THR A 40 -25.76 16.01 -24.53
C THR A 40 -24.38 16.61 -24.72
N ILE A 41 -23.89 16.59 -25.96
CA ILE A 41 -22.59 17.15 -26.31
C ILE A 41 -22.53 18.68 -26.15
N GLU A 42 -23.68 19.35 -26.30
CA GLU A 42 -23.82 20.80 -26.10
C GLU A 42 -23.68 21.17 -24.62
N ALA A 43 -24.22 20.34 -23.74
CA ALA A 43 -24.12 20.51 -22.28
C ALA A 43 -22.77 20.11 -21.72
N PHE A 44 -21.95 19.38 -22.50
CA PHE A 44 -20.63 18.95 -22.07
C PHE A 44 -19.62 20.11 -22.10
N ASP A 45 -19.25 20.57 -20.90
CA ASP A 45 -18.17 21.56 -20.76
C ASP A 45 -16.80 20.90 -20.94
N PHE A 46 -16.21 21.11 -22.11
CA PHE A 46 -14.90 20.57 -22.45
C PHE A 46 -13.74 21.58 -22.31
N SER A 47 -14.07 22.83 -21.91
CA SER A 47 -13.12 23.94 -21.92
C SER A 47 -11.90 23.76 -20.98
N SER A 48 -12.07 22.99 -19.91
CA SER A 48 -11.03 22.74 -18.92
C SER A 48 -10.09 21.57 -19.26
N TYR A 49 -10.36 20.81 -20.32
CA TYR A 49 -9.56 19.62 -20.65
C TYR A 49 -8.35 19.91 -21.56
N PRO A 50 -8.50 20.69 -22.65
CA PRO A 50 -7.35 21.05 -23.47
C PRO A 50 -6.34 21.91 -22.70
N GLY A 51 -5.05 21.66 -22.93
CA GLY A 51 -3.96 22.40 -22.27
C GLY A 51 -3.55 21.86 -20.89
N ARG A 52 -4.27 20.91 -20.32
CA ARG A 52 -3.83 20.22 -19.09
C ARG A 52 -2.56 19.42 -19.39
N ARG A 53 -1.58 19.52 -18.46
CA ARG A 53 -0.27 18.85 -18.60
C ARG A 53 -0.25 17.44 -18.00
N ASP A 54 -1.27 17.13 -17.23
CA ASP A 54 -1.45 15.89 -16.50
C ASP A 54 -2.43 14.92 -17.18
N LEU A 55 -3.16 15.35 -18.21
CA LEU A 55 -4.22 14.61 -18.89
C LEU A 55 -3.89 14.36 -20.36
N PHE A 56 -3.99 13.11 -20.79
CA PHE A 56 -3.64 12.64 -22.12
C PHE A 56 -4.77 11.86 -22.77
N ALA A 57 -4.94 12.05 -24.09
CA ALA A 57 -5.79 11.23 -24.92
C ALA A 57 -5.08 9.91 -25.26
N ILE A 58 -5.84 8.82 -25.26
CA ILE A 58 -5.43 7.52 -25.81
C ILE A 58 -6.10 7.39 -27.17
N ARG A 59 -5.32 7.37 -28.25
CA ARG A 59 -5.81 7.32 -29.64
C ARG A 59 -5.42 6.04 -30.31
N LEU A 60 -6.30 5.52 -31.17
CA LEU A 60 -5.92 4.48 -32.13
C LEU A 60 -5.04 5.08 -33.23
N LYS A 61 -3.89 4.49 -33.49
CA LYS A 61 -3.01 4.90 -34.62
C LYS A 61 -3.71 4.80 -35.97
N GLU A 62 -4.51 3.76 -36.14
CA GLU A 62 -5.21 3.48 -37.42
C GLU A 62 -6.19 4.59 -37.81
N THR A 63 -6.91 5.16 -36.83
CA THR A 63 -8.00 6.11 -37.09
C THR A 63 -7.75 7.51 -36.59
N GLY A 64 -6.76 7.68 -35.72
CA GLY A 64 -6.51 8.93 -34.95
C GLY A 64 -7.57 9.26 -33.90
N ARG A 65 -8.64 8.45 -33.78
CA ARG A 65 -9.75 8.69 -32.84
C ARG A 65 -9.33 8.48 -31.39
N LEU A 66 -9.82 9.35 -30.52
CA LEU A 66 -9.70 9.17 -29.08
C LEU A 66 -10.63 8.04 -28.63
N ILE A 67 -10.04 6.99 -28.04
CA ILE A 67 -10.74 5.83 -27.48
C ILE A 67 -10.72 5.79 -25.96
N GLY A 68 -9.98 6.67 -25.31
CA GLY A 68 -9.80 6.71 -23.87
C GLY A 68 -8.94 7.88 -23.43
N ILE A 69 -8.75 7.95 -22.13
CA ILE A 69 -7.90 8.95 -21.48
C ILE A 69 -7.02 8.30 -20.42
N ILE A 70 -5.92 8.96 -20.13
CA ILE A 70 -5.04 8.62 -19.01
C ILE A 70 -4.47 9.89 -18.41
N LEU A 71 -4.38 9.96 -17.09
CA LEU A 71 -3.90 11.12 -16.36
C LEU A 71 -3.07 10.71 -15.15
N TYR A 72 -2.31 11.66 -14.60
CA TYR A 72 -1.68 11.52 -13.28
C TYR A 72 -2.07 12.72 -12.41
N PHE A 73 -2.15 12.52 -11.11
CA PHE A 73 -2.58 13.52 -10.12
C PHE A 73 -1.98 13.17 -8.75
N ASP A 74 -2.27 13.98 -7.73
CA ASP A 74 -1.77 13.81 -6.36
C ASP A 74 -0.26 13.58 -6.32
N GLU A 75 0.45 14.39 -7.13
CA GLU A 75 1.89 14.28 -7.27
C GLU A 75 2.64 14.90 -6.10
N ASN A 76 3.70 14.23 -5.66
CA ASN A 76 4.75 14.76 -4.81
C ASN A 76 6.12 14.50 -5.48
N GLU A 77 7.22 14.85 -4.81
CA GLU A 77 8.58 14.70 -5.37
C GLU A 77 8.92 13.27 -5.83
N ASN A 78 8.29 12.25 -5.29
CA ASN A 78 8.66 10.86 -5.50
C ASN A 78 7.53 9.99 -6.07
N ALA A 79 6.27 10.42 -5.96
CA ALA A 79 5.13 9.59 -6.32
C ALA A 79 3.99 10.37 -6.96
N CYS A 80 3.15 9.67 -7.72
CA CYS A 80 1.87 10.17 -8.22
C CYS A 80 0.84 9.04 -8.26
N GLU A 81 -0.43 9.41 -8.39
CA GLU A 81 -1.50 8.48 -8.71
C GLU A 81 -1.86 8.62 -10.19
N ILE A 82 -2.29 7.53 -10.84
CA ILE A 82 -2.80 7.53 -12.21
C ILE A 82 -4.26 7.12 -12.24
N GLY A 83 -5.03 7.79 -13.11
CA GLY A 83 -6.36 7.37 -13.52
C GLY A 83 -6.38 7.07 -15.03
N TYR A 84 -7.20 6.11 -15.45
CA TYR A 84 -7.39 5.81 -16.88
C TYR A 84 -8.79 5.28 -17.15
N GLY A 85 -9.35 5.68 -18.27
CA GLY A 85 -10.62 5.21 -18.77
C GLY A 85 -10.54 4.88 -20.26
N ILE A 86 -11.14 3.77 -20.68
CA ILE A 86 -11.26 3.35 -22.07
C ILE A 86 -12.76 3.22 -22.39
N GLY A 87 -13.21 3.75 -23.51
CA GLY A 87 -14.58 3.59 -23.99
C GLY A 87 -15.00 2.12 -24.05
N SER A 88 -16.23 1.80 -23.64
CA SER A 88 -16.67 0.42 -23.47
C SER A 88 -16.63 -0.41 -24.75
N ASP A 89 -16.77 0.21 -25.94
CA ASP A 89 -16.66 -0.46 -27.24
C ASP A 89 -15.23 -0.97 -27.56
N TYR A 90 -14.25 -0.49 -26.80
CA TYR A 90 -12.83 -0.85 -26.93
C TYR A 90 -12.34 -1.79 -25.84
N TRP A 91 -13.21 -2.22 -24.93
CA TRP A 91 -12.85 -3.16 -23.86
C TRP A 91 -12.48 -4.55 -24.40
N GLY A 92 -11.73 -5.30 -23.60
CA GLY A 92 -11.32 -6.66 -23.95
C GLY A 92 -10.20 -6.78 -24.99
N LYS A 93 -9.82 -5.67 -25.67
CA LYS A 93 -8.84 -5.64 -26.76
C LYS A 93 -7.39 -5.38 -26.29
N GLY A 94 -7.18 -5.21 -24.96
CA GLY A 94 -5.86 -4.99 -24.37
C GLY A 94 -5.34 -3.53 -24.39
N TYR A 95 -6.11 -2.59 -24.91
CA TYR A 95 -5.69 -1.17 -25.04
C TYR A 95 -5.38 -0.53 -23.68
N GLY A 96 -6.16 -0.80 -22.64
CA GLY A 96 -5.89 -0.28 -21.30
C GLY A 96 -4.52 -0.73 -20.77
N THR A 97 -4.19 -2.02 -20.89
CA THR A 97 -2.87 -2.54 -20.47
C THR A 97 -1.73 -1.93 -21.27
N GLU A 98 -1.91 -1.77 -22.57
CA GLU A 98 -0.92 -1.17 -23.48
C GLU A 98 -0.66 0.29 -23.14
N ALA A 99 -1.73 1.07 -22.92
CA ALA A 99 -1.66 2.48 -22.56
C ALA A 99 -0.98 2.67 -21.18
N VAL A 100 -1.43 1.94 -20.15
CA VAL A 100 -0.87 2.04 -18.79
C VAL A 100 0.61 1.67 -18.78
N ARG A 101 1.04 0.60 -19.45
CA ARG A 101 2.47 0.26 -19.57
C ARG A 101 3.31 1.36 -20.21
N CYS A 102 2.81 1.98 -21.25
CA CYS A 102 3.48 3.09 -21.91
C CYS A 102 3.58 4.30 -21.00
N PHE A 103 2.50 4.62 -20.32
CA PHE A 103 2.42 5.76 -19.39
C PHE A 103 3.32 5.59 -18.17
N LEU A 104 3.38 4.39 -17.56
CA LEU A 104 4.30 4.08 -16.49
C LEU A 104 5.77 4.32 -16.88
N LYS A 105 6.16 3.94 -18.10
CA LYS A 105 7.51 4.22 -18.62
C LYS A 105 7.79 5.73 -18.70
N TYR A 106 6.82 6.51 -19.16
CA TYR A 106 6.91 7.97 -19.20
C TYR A 106 7.06 8.57 -17.81
N LEU A 107 6.23 8.15 -16.87
CA LEU A 107 6.26 8.66 -15.48
C LEU A 107 7.60 8.35 -14.79
N PHE A 108 8.14 7.16 -14.99
CA PHE A 108 9.41 6.76 -14.38
C PHE A 108 10.64 7.38 -15.07
N ARG A 109 10.64 7.53 -16.38
CA ARG A 109 11.83 7.94 -17.15
C ARG A 109 11.89 9.45 -17.38
N GLU A 110 10.76 10.06 -17.71
CA GLU A 110 10.69 11.46 -18.12
C GLU A 110 10.23 12.38 -16.98
N LYS A 111 9.26 11.94 -16.17
CA LYS A 111 8.81 12.68 -14.98
C LYS A 111 9.66 12.42 -13.75
N GLY A 112 10.36 11.29 -13.68
CA GLY A 112 11.29 10.98 -12.61
C GLY A 112 10.66 10.40 -11.34
N PHE A 113 9.36 10.10 -11.34
CA PHE A 113 8.69 9.47 -10.19
C PHE A 113 9.36 8.13 -9.82
N ARG A 114 9.40 7.82 -8.55
CA ARG A 114 9.89 6.54 -8.03
C ARG A 114 8.78 5.55 -7.77
N SER A 115 7.56 6.04 -7.57
CA SER A 115 6.39 5.23 -7.25
C SER A 115 5.17 5.75 -7.98
N VAL A 116 4.34 4.85 -8.47
CA VAL A 116 3.07 5.17 -9.11
C VAL A 116 1.97 4.34 -8.47
N TYR A 117 0.93 5.01 -8.00
CA TYR A 117 -0.30 4.41 -7.49
C TYR A 117 -1.38 4.43 -8.56
N ALA A 118 -2.34 3.54 -8.43
CA ALA A 118 -3.60 3.57 -9.16
C ALA A 118 -4.68 2.96 -8.28
N SER A 119 -5.88 3.52 -8.33
CA SER A 119 -7.04 3.00 -7.62
C SER A 119 -8.18 2.61 -8.55
N PHE A 120 -9.09 1.80 -8.05
CA PHE A 120 -10.32 1.43 -8.74
C PHE A 120 -11.44 1.19 -7.73
N PHE A 121 -12.69 1.39 -8.15
CA PHE A 121 -13.87 1.03 -7.37
C PHE A 121 -13.84 -0.45 -7.03
N THR A 122 -13.88 -0.79 -5.77
CA THR A 122 -13.84 -2.18 -5.30
C THR A 122 -14.88 -3.03 -6.03
N GLY A 123 -14.44 -4.15 -6.61
CA GLY A 123 -15.25 -4.99 -7.50
C GLY A 123 -15.01 -4.77 -9.00
N ASN A 124 -14.26 -3.73 -9.42
CA ASN A 124 -13.86 -3.54 -10.82
C ASN A 124 -12.69 -4.47 -11.19
N GLU A 125 -13.01 -5.73 -11.43
CA GLU A 125 -12.03 -6.77 -11.78
C GLU A 125 -11.28 -6.50 -13.10
N ALA A 126 -11.87 -5.70 -14.00
CA ALA A 126 -11.22 -5.34 -15.26
C ALA A 126 -10.02 -4.40 -15.01
N SER A 127 -10.20 -3.37 -14.17
CA SER A 127 -9.12 -2.46 -13.79
C SER A 127 -8.04 -3.18 -12.98
N ARG A 128 -8.43 -4.04 -12.02
CA ARG A 128 -7.49 -4.89 -11.26
C ARG A 128 -6.57 -5.68 -12.21
N ARG A 129 -7.14 -6.38 -13.18
CA ARG A 129 -6.36 -7.16 -14.15
C ARG A 129 -5.43 -6.32 -15.02
N VAL A 130 -5.82 -5.10 -15.37
CA VAL A 130 -4.92 -4.17 -16.10
C VAL A 130 -3.72 -3.81 -15.23
N MET A 131 -3.95 -3.43 -13.98
CA MET A 131 -2.88 -3.07 -13.04
C MET A 131 -1.92 -4.23 -12.80
N GLU A 132 -2.44 -5.43 -12.51
CA GLU A 132 -1.62 -6.65 -12.32
C GLU A 132 -0.78 -6.99 -13.56
N LYS A 133 -1.36 -6.93 -14.76
CA LYS A 133 -0.62 -7.14 -16.03
C LYS A 133 0.45 -6.08 -16.28
N CYS A 134 0.31 -4.89 -15.71
CA CYS A 134 1.32 -3.84 -15.76
C CYS A 134 2.39 -3.97 -14.66
N GLY A 135 2.31 -5.00 -13.81
CA GLY A 135 3.26 -5.24 -12.73
C GLY A 135 2.95 -4.49 -11.43
N MET A 136 1.81 -3.80 -11.37
CA MET A 136 1.36 -3.18 -10.13
C MET A 136 0.88 -4.24 -9.14
N ARG A 137 1.05 -3.98 -7.85
CA ARG A 137 0.66 -4.87 -6.76
C ARG A 137 -0.28 -4.16 -5.81
N TYR A 138 -1.13 -4.92 -5.12
CA TYR A 138 -2.00 -4.41 -4.09
C TYR A 138 -1.21 -3.58 -3.07
N SER A 139 -1.73 -2.43 -2.71
CA SER A 139 -1.18 -1.53 -1.70
C SER A 139 -2.07 -1.50 -0.46
N HIS A 140 -3.28 -0.98 -0.57
CA HIS A 140 -4.23 -0.86 0.53
C HIS A 140 -5.66 -0.74 0.01
N PHE A 141 -6.61 -0.80 0.94
CA PHE A 141 -8.03 -0.58 0.74
C PHE A 141 -8.46 0.64 1.55
N SER A 142 -9.37 1.42 1.00
CA SER A 142 -10.00 2.56 1.69
C SER A 142 -11.50 2.49 1.55
N GLU A 143 -12.18 2.48 2.69
CA GLU A 143 -13.64 2.42 2.77
C GLU A 143 -14.23 3.83 2.64
N ASN A 144 -15.28 3.98 1.83
CA ASN A 144 -16.00 5.25 1.61
C ASN A 144 -15.07 6.43 1.24
N GLU A 145 -14.02 6.18 0.45
CA GLU A 145 -12.99 7.17 0.08
C GLU A 145 -13.55 8.39 -0.62
N LEU A 146 -14.53 8.20 -1.48
CA LEU A 146 -15.19 9.28 -2.20
C LEU A 146 -16.67 9.00 -2.45
N THR A 147 -17.44 10.05 -2.69
CA THR A 147 -18.81 9.95 -3.19
C THR A 147 -18.85 10.25 -4.68
N TYR A 148 -19.34 9.32 -5.48
CA TYR A 148 -19.48 9.48 -6.93
C TYR A 148 -20.88 9.07 -7.39
N LEU A 149 -21.58 9.97 -8.11
CA LEU A 149 -22.98 9.83 -8.50
C LEU A 149 -23.88 9.52 -7.28
N ASP A 150 -23.69 10.26 -6.19
CA ASP A 150 -24.40 10.13 -4.91
C ASP A 150 -24.23 8.76 -4.22
N ILE A 151 -23.26 7.96 -4.63
CA ILE A 151 -22.94 6.66 -4.06
C ILE A 151 -21.56 6.71 -3.40
N PRO A 152 -21.44 6.38 -2.09
CA PRO A 152 -20.15 6.15 -1.47
C PRO A 152 -19.39 5.02 -2.19
N ARG A 153 -18.12 5.20 -2.46
CA ARG A 153 -17.28 4.26 -3.17
C ARG A 153 -16.06 3.88 -2.34
N ASP A 154 -15.86 2.58 -2.22
CA ASP A 154 -14.65 2.00 -1.67
C ASP A 154 -13.60 1.92 -2.78
N LEU A 155 -12.37 2.26 -2.46
CA LEU A 155 -11.25 2.18 -3.38
C LEU A 155 -10.26 1.10 -2.97
N THR A 156 -9.81 0.36 -3.97
CA THR A 156 -8.70 -0.58 -3.84
C THR A 156 -7.49 -0.02 -4.59
N TYR A 157 -6.39 0.17 -3.86
CA TYR A 157 -5.16 0.77 -4.37
C TYR A 157 -4.12 -0.28 -4.75
N TYR A 158 -3.49 -0.05 -5.89
CA TYR A 158 -2.33 -0.78 -6.39
C TYR A 158 -1.15 0.16 -6.55
N ARG A 159 0.07 -0.37 -6.48
CA ARG A 159 1.31 0.39 -6.58
C ARG A 159 2.34 -0.33 -7.42
N ILE A 160 3.19 0.44 -8.11
CA ILE A 160 4.42 -0.04 -8.74
C ILE A 160 5.55 0.95 -8.47
N THR A 161 6.77 0.44 -8.28
CA THR A 161 7.97 1.26 -8.15
C THR A 161 8.83 1.16 -9.40
N LYS A 162 9.67 2.17 -9.64
CA LYS A 162 10.57 2.26 -10.79
C LYS A 162 11.47 1.03 -10.93
N ASP A 163 11.89 0.47 -9.83
CA ASP A 163 12.84 -0.65 -9.75
C ASP A 163 12.15 -2.03 -9.67
N GLY A 164 10.83 -2.08 -9.86
CA GLY A 164 10.01 -3.28 -10.08
C GLY A 164 9.65 -4.09 -8.84
N GLU A 165 10.47 -4.12 -7.81
CA GLU A 165 10.16 -4.75 -6.52
C GLU A 165 10.08 -3.68 -5.43
N PRO A 166 9.13 -3.76 -4.50
CA PRO A 166 9.14 -2.94 -3.31
C PRO A 166 10.46 -3.19 -2.58
N THR A 167 11.28 -2.18 -2.47
CA THR A 167 12.52 -2.29 -1.69
C THR A 167 12.15 -2.27 -0.23
N LEU A 168 11.81 -3.45 0.30
CA LEU A 168 11.51 -3.60 1.72
C LEU A 168 12.75 -3.19 2.53
N ARG A 169 12.61 -2.11 3.27
CA ARG A 169 13.63 -1.64 4.21
C ARG A 169 13.29 -2.17 5.60
N PHE A 170 14.19 -2.98 6.14
CA PHE A 170 14.13 -3.41 7.54
C PHE A 170 15.02 -2.47 8.35
N CYS A 171 14.47 -1.91 9.41
CA CYS A 171 15.16 -0.91 10.23
C CYS A 171 14.66 -0.96 11.67
N THR A 172 15.44 -0.37 12.56
CA THR A 172 14.98 -0.05 13.92
C THR A 172 14.33 1.33 13.93
N LEU A 173 13.58 1.63 14.97
CA LEU A 173 13.04 2.98 15.15
C LEU A 173 14.14 4.04 15.33
N ARG A 174 15.35 3.65 15.78
CA ARG A 174 16.51 4.56 15.84
C ARG A 174 17.01 4.99 14.46
N ASP A 175 16.77 4.17 13.41
CA ASP A 175 17.14 4.49 12.02
C ASP A 175 16.11 5.40 11.34
N CYS A 176 14.93 5.59 11.95
CA CYS A 176 13.83 6.41 11.42
C CYS A 176 13.00 7.02 12.56
N PRO A 177 13.59 7.86 13.42
CA PRO A 177 12.93 8.39 14.63
C PRO A 177 11.71 9.25 14.31
N GLU A 178 11.63 9.85 13.13
CA GLU A 178 10.46 10.58 12.62
C GLU A 178 9.22 9.70 12.48
N GLN A 179 9.38 8.39 12.37
CA GLN A 179 8.27 7.43 12.26
C GLN A 179 7.64 7.07 13.62
N MET A 180 8.13 7.59 14.75
CA MET A 180 7.65 7.20 16.08
C MET A 180 6.13 7.33 16.23
N GLU A 181 5.55 8.49 15.92
CA GLU A 181 4.11 8.69 16.04
C GLU A 181 3.29 7.88 15.03
N PRO A 182 3.64 7.82 13.73
CA PRO A 182 3.01 6.93 12.76
C PRO A 182 3.03 5.47 13.23
N VAL A 183 4.17 4.97 13.71
CA VAL A 183 4.34 3.60 14.19
C VAL A 183 3.47 3.31 15.41
N ALA A 184 3.42 4.22 16.39
CA ALA A 184 2.58 4.04 17.57
C ALA A 184 1.07 3.97 17.20
N ARG A 185 0.62 4.83 16.29
CA ARG A 185 -0.75 4.78 15.76
C ARG A 185 -1.01 3.50 14.97
N TRP A 186 -0.03 3.05 14.17
CA TRP A 186 -0.13 1.81 13.42
C TRP A 186 -0.29 0.60 14.35
N PHE A 187 0.55 0.44 15.37
CA PHE A 187 0.40 -0.64 16.36
C PHE A 187 -0.92 -0.55 17.14
N HIS A 188 -1.33 0.66 17.54
CA HIS A 188 -2.64 0.88 18.16
C HIS A 188 -3.78 0.33 17.28
N SER A 189 -3.76 0.59 15.99
CA SER A 189 -4.79 0.12 15.05
C SER A 189 -4.87 -1.42 14.95
N LYS A 190 -3.76 -2.12 15.25
CA LYS A 190 -3.68 -3.60 15.15
C LYS A 190 -4.06 -4.29 16.46
N TRP A 191 -3.59 -3.74 17.59
CA TRP A 191 -3.66 -4.42 18.88
C TRP A 191 -4.56 -3.72 19.90
N ARG A 192 -5.11 -2.55 19.55
CA ARG A 192 -5.97 -1.73 20.40
C ARG A 192 -5.35 -1.29 21.75
N VAL A 193 -4.08 -1.53 21.96
CA VAL A 193 -3.32 -0.96 23.09
C VAL A 193 -3.22 0.56 22.86
N PRO A 194 -3.44 1.42 23.86
CA PRO A 194 -3.39 2.87 23.70
C PRO A 194 -2.07 3.34 23.04
N ALA A 195 -2.17 4.23 22.06
CA ALA A 195 -0.99 4.73 21.34
C ALA A 195 0.05 5.36 22.27
N GLU A 196 -0.36 5.97 23.39
CA GLU A 196 0.54 6.57 24.36
C GLU A 196 1.41 5.51 25.09
N ALA A 197 0.91 4.30 25.27
CA ALA A 197 1.72 3.19 25.83
C ALA A 197 2.88 2.85 24.90
N TYR A 198 2.60 2.75 23.59
CA TYR A 198 3.65 2.55 22.56
C TYR A 198 4.63 3.73 22.53
N LEU A 199 4.13 4.96 22.54
CA LEU A 199 4.97 6.17 22.52
C LEU A 199 5.92 6.23 23.72
N SER A 200 5.45 5.84 24.91
CA SER A 200 6.28 5.81 26.12
C SER A 200 7.47 4.85 25.96
N CYS A 201 7.22 3.61 25.51
CA CYS A 201 8.27 2.62 25.27
C CYS A 201 9.22 3.06 24.14
N MET A 202 8.69 3.64 23.06
CA MET A 202 9.48 4.13 21.94
C MET A 202 10.37 5.30 22.30
N ARG A 203 9.89 6.25 23.14
CA ARG A 203 10.71 7.36 23.67
C ARG A 203 11.87 6.85 24.51
N ALA A 204 11.62 5.90 25.43
CA ALA A 204 12.67 5.29 26.24
C ALA A 204 13.76 4.64 25.37
N TYR A 205 13.35 3.94 24.30
CA TYR A 205 14.29 3.36 23.33
C TYR A 205 15.09 4.42 22.56
N LEU A 206 14.43 5.46 22.06
CA LEU A 206 15.09 6.55 21.33
C LEU A 206 16.05 7.35 22.22
N ASN A 207 15.69 7.57 23.49
CA ASN A 207 16.52 8.24 24.49
C ASN A 207 17.66 7.36 25.02
N ARG A 208 17.77 6.10 24.59
CA ARG A 208 18.77 5.12 25.07
C ARG A 208 18.65 4.77 26.56
N GLU A 209 17.44 4.88 27.11
CA GLU A 209 17.11 4.44 28.47
C GLU A 209 16.94 2.94 28.54
N THR A 210 16.68 2.30 27.41
CA THR A 210 16.59 0.84 27.24
C THR A 210 17.12 0.41 25.88
N GLU A 211 17.55 -0.85 25.78
CA GLU A 211 17.89 -1.50 24.50
C GLU A 211 16.72 -2.31 23.91
N TYR A 212 15.54 -2.29 24.55
CA TYR A 212 14.33 -2.93 24.06
C TYR A 212 13.76 -2.12 22.89
N GLY A 213 14.04 -2.61 21.68
CA GLY A 213 13.86 -1.88 20.44
C GLY A 213 12.51 -2.11 19.76
N TRP A 214 12.25 -1.24 18.78
CA TRP A 214 11.12 -1.36 17.87
C TRP A 214 11.67 -1.54 16.46
N TYR A 215 11.21 -2.60 15.76
CA TYR A 215 11.73 -3.07 14.48
C TYR A 215 10.63 -3.01 13.44
N LEU A 216 10.95 -2.47 12.27
CA LEU A 216 9.99 -2.14 11.23
C LEU A 216 10.41 -2.76 9.90
N CYS A 217 9.42 -3.10 9.11
CA CYS A 217 9.56 -3.32 7.68
C CYS A 217 8.76 -2.24 6.96
N LEU A 218 9.43 -1.45 6.12
CA LEU A 218 8.85 -0.35 5.37
C LEU A 218 8.89 -0.62 3.87
N ASP A 219 7.82 -0.26 3.16
CA ASP A 219 7.81 -0.09 1.71
C ASP A 219 7.70 1.41 1.40
N GLY A 220 8.82 2.05 1.05
CA GLY A 220 8.93 3.51 1.10
C GLY A 220 8.68 4.01 2.52
N ASP A 221 7.65 4.84 2.70
CA ASP A 221 7.24 5.36 4.02
C ASP A 221 6.11 4.54 4.66
N GLN A 222 5.56 3.57 3.96
CA GLN A 222 4.47 2.73 4.44
C GLN A 222 4.99 1.64 5.38
N ILE A 223 4.42 1.53 6.58
CA ILE A 223 4.70 0.44 7.52
C ILE A 223 3.95 -0.80 7.04
N VAL A 224 4.69 -1.86 6.67
CA VAL A 224 4.11 -3.12 6.19
C VAL A 224 4.30 -4.29 7.16
N GLY A 225 5.12 -4.09 8.18
CA GLY A 225 5.30 -5.04 9.26
C GLY A 225 6.12 -4.43 10.41
N GLY A 226 6.00 -5.00 11.59
CA GLY A 226 6.76 -4.54 12.74
C GLY A 226 6.59 -5.45 13.95
N LEU A 227 7.46 -5.25 14.91
CA LEU A 227 7.41 -5.83 16.24
C LEU A 227 8.14 -4.93 17.23
N GLY A 228 7.90 -5.15 18.54
CA GLY A 228 8.62 -4.48 19.61
C GLY A 228 9.24 -5.47 20.57
N VAL A 229 10.15 -4.97 21.40
CA VAL A 229 10.64 -5.65 22.61
C VAL A 229 10.28 -4.80 23.81
N ILE A 230 9.69 -5.43 24.81
CA ILE A 230 9.30 -4.79 26.07
C ILE A 230 9.69 -5.68 27.26
N GLU A 231 9.65 -5.14 28.45
CA GLU A 231 10.02 -5.90 29.65
C GLU A 231 9.06 -7.07 29.89
N ASN A 232 7.76 -6.84 29.84
CA ASN A 232 6.73 -7.87 30.03
C ASN A 232 5.50 -7.58 29.17
N ASP A 233 5.04 -8.57 28.41
CA ASP A 233 3.87 -8.50 27.54
C ASP A 233 2.58 -8.91 28.28
N PHE A 234 2.29 -8.24 29.41
CA PHE A 234 1.06 -8.33 30.22
C PHE A 234 0.74 -9.74 30.78
N HIS A 235 1.74 -10.60 31.00
CA HIS A 235 1.54 -11.92 31.57
C HIS A 235 2.04 -12.03 33.04
N ASP A 236 1.58 -13.06 33.73
CA ASP A 236 1.83 -13.32 35.17
C ASP A 236 3.28 -13.72 35.48
N ARG A 237 4.03 -14.24 34.51
CA ARG A 237 5.43 -14.69 34.70
C ARG A 237 6.41 -13.53 34.49
N ARG A 238 6.50 -12.63 35.48
CA ARG A 238 7.39 -11.45 35.47
C ARG A 238 8.89 -11.79 35.41
N ASP A 239 9.25 -13.03 35.69
CA ASP A 239 10.61 -13.58 35.60
C ASP A 239 11.03 -13.91 34.18
N LEU A 240 10.08 -14.05 33.22
CA LEU A 240 10.32 -14.35 31.81
C LEU A 240 10.37 -13.06 30.97
N THR A 241 11.51 -12.39 31.00
CA THR A 241 11.76 -11.06 30.42
C THR A 241 13.10 -11.03 29.67
N PRO A 242 13.28 -10.22 28.60
CA PRO A 242 12.27 -9.39 27.93
C PRO A 242 11.42 -10.15 26.90
N ASN A 243 10.31 -9.53 26.50
CA ASN A 243 9.36 -10.13 25.57
C ASN A 243 9.36 -9.43 24.21
N VAL A 244 9.34 -10.23 23.15
CA VAL A 244 8.96 -9.77 21.79
C VAL A 244 7.43 -9.66 21.77
N CYS A 245 6.93 -8.50 21.42
CA CYS A 245 5.50 -8.20 21.41
C CYS A 245 5.04 -7.59 20.07
N ALA A 246 3.72 -7.51 19.91
CA ALA A 246 3.06 -6.81 18.82
C ALA A 246 3.53 -7.22 17.41
N VAL A 247 3.92 -8.48 17.20
CA VAL A 247 4.36 -9.00 15.90
C VAL A 247 3.21 -8.91 14.89
N TYR A 248 3.34 -8.05 13.88
CA TYR A 248 2.30 -7.90 12.86
C TYR A 248 2.90 -7.71 11.46
N THR A 249 2.22 -8.27 10.47
CA THR A 249 2.48 -8.01 9.04
C THR A 249 1.15 -7.71 8.38
N GLU A 250 1.09 -6.61 7.62
CA GLU A 250 -0.10 -6.23 6.87
C GLU A 250 -0.57 -7.38 5.96
N GLU A 251 -1.88 -7.59 5.87
CA GLU A 251 -2.46 -8.75 5.19
C GLU A 251 -1.97 -8.94 3.76
N ALA A 252 -1.91 -7.83 3.01
CA ALA A 252 -1.40 -7.81 1.64
C ALA A 252 0.08 -8.21 1.50
N TRP A 253 0.82 -8.22 2.62
CA TRP A 253 2.25 -8.50 2.67
C TRP A 253 2.58 -9.84 3.32
N ARG A 254 1.59 -10.58 3.80
CA ARG A 254 1.75 -11.91 4.37
C ARG A 254 2.27 -12.91 3.33
N GLY A 255 2.89 -13.99 3.79
CA GLY A 255 3.47 -15.01 2.91
C GLY A 255 4.80 -14.62 2.23
N ARG A 256 5.35 -13.43 2.51
CA ARG A 256 6.62 -12.93 1.93
C ARG A 256 7.81 -13.02 2.90
N GLY A 257 7.66 -13.71 4.02
CA GLY A 257 8.73 -13.90 5.00
C GLY A 257 9.05 -12.69 5.89
N ILE A 258 8.24 -11.61 5.87
CA ILE A 258 8.53 -10.36 6.59
C ILE A 258 8.61 -10.60 8.10
N ALA A 259 7.61 -11.26 8.70
CA ALA A 259 7.61 -11.54 10.14
C ALA A 259 8.82 -12.37 10.57
N GLY A 260 9.15 -13.43 9.82
CA GLY A 260 10.32 -14.24 10.10
C GLY A 260 11.63 -13.47 10.02
N ARG A 261 11.77 -12.57 9.04
CA ARG A 261 12.95 -11.73 8.93
C ARG A 261 13.05 -10.72 10.08
N LEU A 262 11.94 -10.13 10.52
CA LEU A 262 11.89 -9.26 11.70
C LEU A 262 12.28 -10.02 12.97
N LEU A 263 11.76 -11.26 13.15
CA LEU A 263 12.12 -12.12 14.28
C LEU A 263 13.61 -12.45 14.32
N ASN A 264 14.24 -12.74 13.17
CA ASN A 264 15.68 -12.97 13.11
C ASN A 264 16.46 -11.69 13.44
N ILE A 265 16.08 -10.54 12.87
CA ILE A 265 16.75 -9.25 13.14
C ILE A 265 16.69 -8.90 14.63
N VAL A 266 15.54 -9.04 15.29
CA VAL A 266 15.43 -8.70 16.71
C VAL A 266 16.30 -9.61 17.57
N VAL A 267 16.33 -10.92 17.28
CA VAL A 267 17.18 -11.87 18.02
C VAL A 267 18.65 -11.52 17.88
N GLU A 268 19.12 -11.26 16.64
CA GLU A 268 20.51 -10.88 16.37
C GLU A 268 20.90 -9.57 17.04
N ASP A 269 20.04 -8.53 16.93
CA ASP A 269 20.34 -7.20 17.46
C ASP A 269 20.39 -7.18 18.99
N VAL A 270 19.39 -7.77 19.67
CA VAL A 270 19.38 -7.75 21.15
C VAL A 270 20.46 -8.68 21.75
N ARG A 271 20.77 -9.79 21.07
CA ARG A 271 21.88 -10.66 21.47
C ARG A 271 23.23 -9.94 21.36
N ALA A 272 23.45 -9.18 20.29
CA ALA A 272 24.64 -8.34 20.13
C ALA A 272 24.78 -7.30 21.27
N LYS A 273 23.69 -6.91 21.90
CA LYS A 273 23.62 -6.01 23.07
C LYS A 273 23.68 -6.73 24.41
N GLY A 274 23.91 -8.06 24.41
CA GLY A 274 23.99 -8.87 25.62
C GLY A 274 22.65 -9.25 26.24
N VAL A 275 21.56 -9.09 25.51
CA VAL A 275 20.20 -9.45 25.95
C VAL A 275 19.84 -10.83 25.40
N SER A 276 19.74 -11.82 26.28
CA SER A 276 19.32 -13.20 25.99
C SER A 276 18.99 -13.89 27.32
N PRO A 277 17.98 -14.78 27.39
CA PRO A 277 17.08 -15.19 26.30
C PRO A 277 15.99 -14.15 26.02
N LEU A 278 15.27 -14.33 24.89
CA LEU A 278 14.04 -13.61 24.56
C LEU A 278 12.84 -14.52 24.76
N TYR A 279 11.71 -13.93 25.08
CA TYR A 279 10.43 -14.62 25.23
C TYR A 279 9.37 -13.99 24.34
N LEU A 280 8.31 -14.71 24.02
CA LEU A 280 7.09 -14.18 23.40
C LEU A 280 5.88 -15.02 23.77
N VAL A 281 4.71 -14.38 23.80
CA VAL A 281 3.44 -15.06 24.03
C VAL A 281 2.60 -15.08 22.77
N THR A 282 2.01 -16.23 22.45
CA THR A 282 1.19 -16.40 21.24
C THR A 282 0.31 -17.65 21.34
N ASP A 283 -0.82 -17.62 20.63
CA ASP A 283 -1.66 -18.80 20.42
C ASP A 283 -1.34 -19.54 19.11
N HIS A 284 -0.44 -18.98 18.28
CA HIS A 284 0.00 -19.64 17.05
C HIS A 284 0.93 -20.80 17.35
N THR A 285 0.69 -21.94 16.71
CA THR A 285 1.56 -23.11 16.68
C THR A 285 2.23 -23.24 15.32
N ASP A 286 3.39 -23.88 15.26
CA ASP A 286 4.14 -24.19 14.02
C ASP A 286 4.65 -22.98 13.23
N PHE A 287 4.47 -21.76 13.75
CA PHE A 287 4.99 -20.56 13.09
C PHE A 287 6.34 -20.13 13.65
N TYR A 288 6.40 -19.91 14.97
CA TYR A 288 7.61 -19.37 15.62
C TYR A 288 8.72 -20.41 15.71
N GLU A 289 8.39 -21.68 15.79
CA GLU A 289 9.33 -22.80 15.79
C GLU A 289 10.21 -22.83 14.54
N ARG A 290 9.72 -22.37 13.39
CA ARG A 290 10.49 -22.23 12.14
C ARG A 290 11.63 -21.23 12.23
N TYR A 291 11.58 -20.35 13.23
CA TYR A 291 12.55 -19.28 13.49
C TYR A 291 13.34 -19.50 14.78
N GLY A 292 13.41 -20.76 15.25
CA GLY A 292 14.23 -21.15 16.40
C GLY A 292 13.62 -20.86 17.77
N TRP A 293 12.33 -20.55 17.84
CA TRP A 293 11.61 -20.39 19.08
C TRP A 293 11.11 -21.74 19.58
N GLU A 294 11.28 -22.02 20.87
CA GLU A 294 10.88 -23.27 21.51
C GLU A 294 9.75 -23.00 22.50
N PHE A 295 8.74 -23.88 22.52
CA PHE A 295 7.69 -23.81 23.54
C PHE A 295 8.31 -24.01 24.92
N LEU A 296 7.99 -23.11 25.88
CA LEU A 296 8.53 -23.15 27.22
C LEU A 296 7.46 -23.59 28.24
N CYS A 297 6.35 -22.87 28.33
CA CYS A 297 5.27 -23.11 29.29
C CYS A 297 3.98 -22.40 28.88
N MET A 298 2.93 -22.58 29.68
CA MET A 298 1.73 -21.76 29.58
C MET A 298 1.85 -20.59 30.57
N VAL A 299 1.28 -19.43 30.18
CA VAL A 299 1.19 -18.20 31.02
C VAL A 299 -0.21 -17.64 30.94
N CYS A 300 -0.62 -16.87 31.93
CA CYS A 300 -1.91 -16.19 31.94
C CYS A 300 -1.72 -14.69 31.69
N PHE A 301 -2.50 -14.12 30.81
CA PHE A 301 -2.58 -12.67 30.65
C PHE A 301 -3.36 -12.05 31.80
N ASP A 302 -2.98 -10.84 32.20
CA ASP A 302 -3.64 -10.09 33.26
C ASP A 302 -5.14 -9.88 32.89
N GLY A 303 -6.02 -10.60 33.59
CA GLY A 303 -7.48 -10.49 33.42
C GLY A 303 -8.10 -11.48 32.42
N GLU A 304 -7.34 -12.38 31.81
CA GLU A 304 -7.85 -13.42 30.90
C GLU A 304 -7.86 -14.79 31.62
N PRO A 305 -8.97 -15.56 31.46
CA PRO A 305 -9.10 -16.87 32.13
C PRO A 305 -8.36 -18.00 31.40
N GLU A 306 -8.05 -17.85 30.12
CA GLU A 306 -7.41 -18.89 29.33
C GLU A 306 -5.91 -18.66 29.21
N PRO A 307 -5.07 -19.69 29.47
CA PRO A 307 -3.63 -19.55 29.38
C PRO A 307 -3.15 -19.60 27.91
N SER A 308 -2.20 -18.75 27.57
CA SER A 308 -1.52 -18.71 26.27
C SER A 308 -0.13 -19.34 26.32
N ARG A 309 0.42 -19.65 25.17
CA ARG A 309 1.70 -20.32 25.02
C ARG A 309 2.85 -19.31 25.08
N MET A 310 3.80 -19.56 25.99
CA MET A 310 5.07 -18.85 26.07
C MET A 310 6.14 -19.61 25.30
N TYR A 311 6.85 -18.90 24.43
CA TYR A 311 8.00 -19.39 23.70
C TYR A 311 9.27 -18.69 24.18
N ILE A 312 10.40 -19.38 24.03
CA ILE A 312 11.75 -18.89 24.34
C ILE A 312 12.64 -18.99 23.12
N HIS A 313 13.50 -18.00 22.93
CA HIS A 313 14.63 -18.05 22.01
C HIS A 313 15.93 -17.83 22.81
N ARG A 314 16.87 -18.83 22.75
CA ARG A 314 18.14 -18.80 23.47
C ARG A 314 19.28 -18.27 22.63
#